data_0ee79b54ab42723cf5602ec36b40761d
#
_entry.id   0ee79b54ab42723cf5602ec36b40761d
#
_cell.length_a   1.000
_cell.length_b   1.000
_cell.length_c   1.000
_cell.angle_alpha   90.00
_cell.angle_beta   90.00
_cell.angle_gamma   90.00
#
_symmetry.space_group_name_H-M   'P 1'
#
loop_
_entity.id
_entity.type
_entity.pdbx_description
1 polymer ?
#
loop_
_entity_poly.entity_id
_entity_poly.type
_entity_poly.pdbx_seq_one_letter_code
_entity_poly.pdbx_strand_id
1 'polypeptide(L)'
;MTQDNLVSSALEKDYPFLQEAAFIELSNSIEVMQDFSKVGAGNTFVGRVANICFGQQVSRQEQINNEHKTAIEALADLDKYRAQQILRTKQGQKKTLEVLKKLKLSHLELKAKLDESITFIEHEIDSIQHGISVRDKVKTVLNNWKVSNIPMSVYSQLLLLLANLKWTAYESLLNQDEDFKRWIQSEILVACCDKFQCHAAELVPMNLAINELKNQSREVQDAIKLSLLNLNNEIATQTYRVLLGELNQANISPVMSLERLASQLLEEQVV
;
A
#
# COMPACT_ATOMS: atom_id res chain seq x y z
N MET A 1 -10.42 7.73 50.57
CA MET A 1 -11.63 7.27 49.87
C MET A 1 -11.44 5.80 49.60
N THR A 2 -12.15 4.97 50.31
CA THR A 2 -12.00 3.51 50.23
C THR A 2 -12.60 2.98 48.92
N GLN A 3 -12.01 1.94 48.39
CA GLN A 3 -12.41 1.28 47.12
C GLN A 3 -13.90 0.90 47.09
N ASP A 4 -14.48 0.61 48.28
CA ASP A 4 -15.90 0.29 48.46
C ASP A 4 -16.84 1.44 48.11
N ASN A 5 -16.45 2.68 48.37
CA ASN A 5 -17.27 3.87 48.02
C ASN A 5 -17.32 4.14 46.50
N LEU A 6 -16.27 3.75 45.77
CA LEU A 6 -16.22 3.89 44.30
C LEU A 6 -17.10 2.81 43.61
N VAL A 7 -17.06 1.60 44.15
CA VAL A 7 -17.91 0.50 43.64
C VAL A 7 -19.40 0.75 43.92
N SER A 8 -19.72 1.27 45.12
CA SER A 8 -21.09 1.64 45.47
C SER A 8 -21.62 2.74 44.55
N SER A 9 -20.86 3.81 44.32
CA SER A 9 -21.27 4.92 43.44
C SER A 9 -21.39 4.52 41.97
N ALA A 10 -20.58 3.58 41.50
CA ALA A 10 -20.68 3.03 40.15
C ALA A 10 -21.92 2.13 40.00
N LEU A 11 -22.19 1.26 41.00
CA LEU A 11 -23.41 0.43 41.04
C LEU A 11 -24.68 1.27 41.10
N GLU A 12 -24.71 2.32 41.88
CA GLU A 12 -25.88 3.24 41.94
C GLU A 12 -26.10 3.98 40.62
N LYS A 13 -25.06 4.30 39.89
CA LYS A 13 -25.14 4.93 38.58
C LYS A 13 -25.65 3.97 37.50
N ASP A 14 -25.20 2.71 37.57
CA ASP A 14 -25.56 1.68 36.60
C ASP A 14 -26.92 1.00 36.94
N TYR A 15 -27.32 1.04 38.21
CA TYR A 15 -28.54 0.43 38.72
C TYR A 15 -29.39 1.44 39.56
N PRO A 16 -29.90 2.50 38.93
CA PRO A 16 -30.65 3.52 39.65
C PRO A 16 -31.94 3.00 40.28
N PHE A 17 -32.41 1.79 39.94
CA PHE A 17 -33.57 1.15 40.55
C PHE A 17 -33.37 0.82 42.05
N LEU A 18 -32.12 0.75 42.53
CA LEU A 18 -31.87 0.54 43.95
C LEU A 18 -32.29 1.72 44.82
N GLN A 19 -32.47 2.88 44.23
CA GLN A 19 -32.94 4.12 44.89
C GLN A 19 -34.43 4.42 44.60
N GLU A 20 -35.09 3.58 43.80
CA GLU A 20 -36.47 3.85 43.43
C GLU A 20 -37.41 3.60 44.62
N ALA A 21 -38.38 4.51 44.77
CA ALA A 21 -39.38 4.43 45.81
C ALA A 21 -40.09 3.09 45.78
N ALA A 22 -40.35 2.53 44.60
CA ALA A 22 -41.01 1.24 44.42
C ALA A 22 -40.21 0.07 45.05
N PHE A 23 -38.86 0.06 44.96
CA PHE A 23 -38.03 -0.97 45.59
C PHE A 23 -38.03 -0.85 47.12
N ILE A 24 -37.98 0.37 47.63
CA ILE A 24 -38.03 0.64 49.07
C ILE A 24 -39.39 0.25 49.62
N GLU A 25 -40.46 0.60 48.90
CA GLU A 25 -41.86 0.29 49.29
C GLU A 25 -42.14 -1.21 49.27
N LEU A 26 -41.60 -1.94 48.26
CA LEU A 26 -41.66 -3.38 48.19
C LEU A 26 -40.95 -4.03 49.39
N SER A 27 -39.72 -3.56 49.69
CA SER A 27 -38.96 -4.09 50.84
C SER A 27 -39.68 -3.88 52.15
N ASN A 28 -40.20 -2.69 52.39
CA ASN A 28 -40.97 -2.36 53.58
C ASN A 28 -42.25 -3.16 53.65
N SER A 29 -42.96 -3.32 52.53
CA SER A 29 -44.21 -4.13 52.51
C SER A 29 -43.96 -5.59 52.82
N ILE A 30 -42.83 -6.17 52.35
CA ILE A 30 -42.43 -7.54 52.66
C ILE A 30 -42.10 -7.69 54.15
N GLU A 31 -41.41 -6.75 54.76
CA GLU A 31 -41.05 -6.77 56.15
C GLU A 31 -42.30 -6.69 57.07
N VAL A 32 -43.19 -5.78 56.76
CA VAL A 32 -44.52 -5.65 57.44
C VAL A 32 -45.32 -6.93 57.31
N MET A 33 -45.39 -7.57 56.13
CA MET A 33 -46.11 -8.84 55.96
C MET A 33 -45.46 -9.98 56.80
N GLN A 34 -44.13 -10.04 56.91
CA GLN A 34 -43.41 -11.02 57.72
C GLN A 34 -43.74 -10.84 59.21
N ASP A 35 -43.80 -9.63 59.69
CA ASP A 35 -44.11 -9.34 61.08
C ASP A 35 -45.58 -9.65 61.42
N PHE A 36 -46.49 -9.32 60.52
CA PHE A 36 -47.91 -9.71 60.69
C PHE A 36 -48.08 -11.25 60.67
N SER A 37 -47.31 -11.96 59.86
CA SER A 37 -47.36 -13.42 59.83
C SER A 37 -46.86 -14.08 61.14
N LYS A 38 -45.83 -13.51 61.76
CA LYS A 38 -45.26 -13.94 63.01
C LYS A 38 -46.25 -13.70 64.20
N VAL A 39 -46.89 -12.57 64.20
CA VAL A 39 -47.88 -12.23 65.25
C VAL A 39 -49.18 -13.07 65.12
N GLY A 40 -49.51 -13.50 63.89
CA GLY A 40 -50.67 -14.40 63.63
C GLY A 40 -50.48 -15.83 64.15
N ALA A 41 -49.24 -16.23 64.48
CA ALA A 41 -48.92 -17.56 65.00
C ALA A 41 -49.12 -17.76 66.54
N GLY A 42 -49.66 -16.78 67.22
CA GLY A 42 -50.03 -16.86 68.64
C GLY A 42 -51.26 -17.79 68.85
N ASN A 43 -50.92 -19.02 69.15
CA ASN A 43 -51.81 -20.21 69.05
C ASN A 43 -52.65 -20.50 70.29
N THR A 44 -53.18 -19.52 70.97
CA THR A 44 -54.19 -19.82 72.01
C THR A 44 -55.63 -19.65 71.49
N PHE A 45 -56.40 -20.68 71.65
CA PHE A 45 -57.83 -20.71 71.24
C PHE A 45 -58.57 -19.49 71.76
N VAL A 46 -58.31 -19.03 72.98
CA VAL A 46 -58.91 -17.84 73.62
C VAL A 46 -58.51 -16.57 72.87
N GLY A 47 -57.27 -16.44 72.38
CA GLY A 47 -56.81 -15.29 71.59
C GLY A 47 -57.48 -15.20 70.22
N ARG A 48 -57.77 -16.34 69.58
CA ARG A 48 -58.54 -16.38 68.33
C ARG A 48 -60.02 -15.92 68.50
N VAL A 49 -60.66 -16.40 69.55
CA VAL A 49 -62.06 -16.04 69.85
C VAL A 49 -62.18 -14.57 70.25
N ALA A 50 -61.25 -14.01 71.01
CA ALA A 50 -61.25 -12.59 71.37
C ALA A 50 -61.03 -11.71 70.11
N ASN A 51 -60.08 -12.09 69.21
CA ASN A 51 -59.86 -11.37 67.98
C ASN A 51 -61.08 -11.36 67.04
N ILE A 52 -61.83 -12.45 67.00
CA ILE A 52 -63.08 -12.53 66.19
C ILE A 52 -64.21 -11.62 66.77
N CYS A 53 -64.32 -11.62 68.09
CA CYS A 53 -65.36 -10.82 68.77
C CYS A 53 -65.14 -9.32 68.73
N PHE A 54 -63.93 -8.87 68.66
CA PHE A 54 -63.57 -7.46 68.64
C PHE A 54 -63.26 -6.88 67.25
N GLY A 55 -63.57 -7.60 66.16
CA GLY A 55 -63.39 -7.12 64.78
C GLY A 55 -61.94 -6.91 64.34
N GLN A 56 -60.93 -7.19 65.23
CA GLN A 56 -59.53 -6.97 64.94
C GLN A 56 -59.02 -7.86 63.82
N GLN A 57 -59.62 -9.00 63.56
CA GLN A 57 -59.22 -9.93 62.51
C GLN A 57 -59.55 -9.41 61.13
N VAL A 58 -60.70 -8.67 60.99
CA VAL A 58 -61.07 -8.06 59.70
C VAL A 58 -60.09 -6.91 59.35
N SER A 59 -59.85 -6.05 60.37
CA SER A 59 -58.90 -4.96 60.20
C SER A 59 -57.52 -5.43 59.83
N ARG A 60 -57.05 -6.52 60.44
CA ARG A 60 -55.79 -7.16 60.14
C ARG A 60 -55.77 -7.78 58.75
N GLN A 61 -56.84 -8.43 58.32
CA GLN A 61 -56.94 -9.01 56.99
C GLN A 61 -56.93 -7.91 55.91
N GLU A 62 -57.61 -6.79 56.17
CA GLU A 62 -57.63 -5.63 55.30
C GLU A 62 -56.22 -5.00 55.20
N GLN A 63 -55.48 -4.93 56.30
CA GLN A 63 -54.12 -4.41 56.33
C GLN A 63 -53.16 -5.30 55.53
N ILE A 64 -53.23 -6.63 55.72
CA ILE A 64 -52.47 -7.59 54.92
C ILE A 64 -52.83 -7.52 53.45
N ASN A 65 -54.11 -7.38 53.09
CA ASN A 65 -54.52 -7.24 51.70
C ASN A 65 -54.04 -5.94 51.06
N ASN A 66 -53.98 -4.86 51.80
CA ASN A 66 -53.46 -3.58 51.32
C ASN A 66 -51.94 -3.66 51.11
N GLU A 67 -51.20 -4.26 52.05
CA GLU A 67 -49.74 -4.47 51.87
C GLU A 67 -49.44 -5.40 50.67
N HIS A 68 -50.25 -6.46 50.48
CA HIS A 68 -50.13 -7.31 49.28
C HIS A 68 -50.41 -6.52 48.01
N LYS A 69 -51.41 -5.65 47.99
CA LYS A 69 -51.71 -4.80 46.84
C LYS A 69 -50.53 -3.85 46.55
N THR A 70 -50.01 -3.16 47.56
CA THR A 70 -48.87 -2.27 47.43
C THR A 70 -47.61 -3.02 46.93
N ALA A 71 -47.35 -4.21 47.44
CA ALA A 71 -46.26 -5.04 47.00
C ALA A 71 -46.38 -5.47 45.53
N ILE A 72 -47.60 -5.82 45.09
CA ILE A 72 -47.87 -6.19 43.69
C ILE A 72 -47.70 -4.98 42.76
N GLU A 73 -48.19 -3.80 43.15
CA GLU A 73 -48.05 -2.56 42.41
C GLU A 73 -46.56 -2.18 42.26
N ALA A 74 -45.77 -2.25 43.34
CA ALA A 74 -44.33 -2.01 43.32
C ALA A 74 -43.57 -3.00 42.41
N LEU A 75 -43.95 -4.29 42.42
CA LEU A 75 -43.40 -5.28 41.52
C LEU A 75 -43.72 -4.99 40.05
N ALA A 76 -44.93 -4.58 39.75
CA ALA A 76 -45.35 -4.22 38.39
C ALA A 76 -44.56 -3.01 37.86
N ASP A 77 -44.32 -2.01 38.71
CA ASP A 77 -43.50 -0.84 38.34
C ASP A 77 -42.01 -1.20 38.16
N LEU A 78 -41.49 -2.10 39.00
CA LEU A 78 -40.13 -2.60 38.85
C LEU A 78 -39.94 -3.40 37.53
N ASP A 79 -40.91 -4.23 37.16
CA ASP A 79 -40.91 -4.97 35.90
C ASP A 79 -40.97 -4.03 34.68
N LYS A 80 -41.82 -3.00 34.75
CA LYS A 80 -41.87 -1.96 33.71
C LYS A 80 -40.54 -1.23 33.54
N TYR A 81 -39.88 -0.88 34.66
CA TYR A 81 -38.59 -0.25 34.64
C TYR A 81 -37.53 -1.19 34.02
N ARG A 82 -37.46 -2.46 34.43
CA ARG A 82 -36.55 -3.46 33.84
C ARG A 82 -36.74 -3.62 32.35
N ALA A 83 -37.98 -3.68 31.88
CA ALA A 83 -38.31 -3.74 30.45
C ALA A 83 -37.77 -2.53 29.68
N GLN A 84 -37.90 -1.33 30.26
CA GLN A 84 -37.31 -0.12 29.66
C GLN A 84 -35.79 -0.16 29.60
N GLN A 85 -35.11 -0.63 30.65
CA GLN A 85 -33.65 -0.77 30.69
C GLN A 85 -33.16 -1.79 29.63
N ILE A 86 -33.83 -2.91 29.47
CA ILE A 86 -33.53 -3.93 28.46
C ILE A 86 -33.63 -3.31 27.05
N LEU A 87 -34.68 -2.52 26.80
CA LEU A 87 -34.89 -1.84 25.53
C LEU A 87 -33.75 -0.84 25.23
N ARG A 88 -33.36 -0.02 26.21
CA ARG A 88 -32.24 0.92 26.08
C ARG A 88 -30.91 0.21 25.79
N THR A 89 -30.65 -0.90 26.50
CA THR A 89 -29.43 -1.71 26.29
C THR A 89 -29.42 -2.31 24.88
N LYS A 90 -30.53 -2.87 24.39
CA LYS A 90 -30.63 -3.39 23.02
C LYS A 90 -30.43 -2.31 21.97
N GLN A 91 -30.96 -1.10 22.17
CA GLN A 91 -30.76 0.04 21.29
C GLN A 91 -29.27 0.47 21.29
N GLY A 92 -28.62 0.50 22.45
CA GLY A 92 -27.18 0.74 22.58
C GLY A 92 -26.33 -0.28 21.82
N GLN A 93 -26.63 -1.57 22.02
CA GLN A 93 -25.96 -2.66 21.30
C GLN A 93 -26.12 -2.55 19.79
N LYS A 94 -27.32 -2.21 19.29
CA LYS A 94 -27.56 -2.01 17.86
C LYS A 94 -26.69 -0.88 17.29
N LYS A 95 -26.64 0.28 17.98
CA LYS A 95 -25.78 1.40 17.58
C LYS A 95 -24.29 1.02 17.56
N THR A 96 -23.82 0.29 18.57
CA THR A 96 -22.43 -0.18 18.63
C THR A 96 -22.11 -1.12 17.47
N LEU A 97 -23.01 -2.04 17.12
CA LEU A 97 -22.86 -2.93 15.98
C LEU A 97 -22.79 -2.17 14.64
N GLU A 98 -23.59 -1.12 14.48
CA GLU A 98 -23.55 -0.26 13.28
C GLU A 98 -22.21 0.49 13.17
N VAL A 99 -21.70 1.01 14.28
CA VAL A 99 -20.37 1.66 14.32
C VAL A 99 -19.26 0.66 13.99
N LEU A 100 -19.30 -0.54 14.56
CA LEU A 100 -18.33 -1.60 14.28
C LEU A 100 -18.34 -2.03 12.80
N LYS A 101 -19.52 -2.12 12.19
CA LYS A 101 -19.66 -2.42 10.75
C LYS A 101 -19.01 -1.32 9.91
N LYS A 102 -19.28 -0.04 10.20
CA LYS A 102 -18.67 1.10 9.51
C LYS A 102 -17.14 1.10 9.67
N LEU A 103 -16.65 0.87 10.88
CA LEU A 103 -15.21 0.79 11.15
C LEU A 103 -14.54 -0.36 10.38
N LYS A 104 -15.19 -1.53 10.31
CA LYS A 104 -14.70 -2.67 9.52
C LYS A 104 -14.59 -2.34 8.03
N LEU A 105 -15.61 -1.69 7.45
CA LEU A 105 -15.59 -1.27 6.05
C LEU A 105 -14.48 -0.26 5.79
N SER A 106 -14.35 0.76 6.63
CA SER A 106 -13.27 1.75 6.51
C SER A 106 -11.88 1.12 6.65
N HIS A 107 -11.71 0.14 7.52
CA HIS A 107 -10.46 -0.61 7.65
C HIS A 107 -10.12 -1.42 6.38
N LEU A 108 -11.14 -2.06 5.75
CA LEU A 108 -10.95 -2.79 4.50
C LEU A 108 -10.56 -1.87 3.34
N GLU A 109 -11.19 -0.69 3.24
CA GLU A 109 -10.86 0.32 2.25
C GLU A 109 -9.43 0.86 2.45
N LEU A 110 -9.03 1.11 3.70
CA LEU A 110 -7.68 1.56 4.02
C LEU A 110 -6.64 0.49 3.68
N LYS A 111 -6.93 -0.77 3.97
CA LYS A 111 -6.07 -1.90 3.62
C LYS A 111 -5.88 -2.00 2.10
N ALA A 112 -6.97 -1.91 1.32
CA ALA A 112 -6.89 -1.97 -0.14
C ALA A 112 -6.02 -0.84 -0.72
N LYS A 113 -6.16 0.40 -0.22
CA LYS A 113 -5.31 1.53 -0.62
C LYS A 113 -3.84 1.33 -0.24
N LEU A 114 -3.58 0.73 0.91
CA LEU A 114 -2.22 0.42 1.35
C LEU A 114 -1.57 -0.63 0.44
N ASP A 115 -2.30 -1.70 0.13
CA ASP A 115 -1.83 -2.76 -0.77
C ASP A 115 -1.53 -2.21 -2.18
N GLU A 116 -2.39 -1.32 -2.71
CA GLU A 116 -2.16 -0.62 -3.98
C GLU A 116 -0.89 0.25 -3.94
N SER A 117 -0.71 1.01 -2.85
CA SER A 117 0.48 1.85 -2.67
C SER A 117 1.76 1.03 -2.57
N ILE A 118 1.73 -0.11 -1.90
CA ILE A 118 2.87 -1.03 -1.78
C ILE A 118 3.23 -1.56 -3.17
N THR A 119 2.25 -2.04 -3.94
CA THR A 119 2.48 -2.55 -5.30
C THR A 119 3.09 -1.49 -6.22
N PHE A 120 2.62 -0.24 -6.11
CA PHE A 120 3.19 0.89 -6.86
C PHE A 120 4.66 1.13 -6.48
N ILE A 121 4.97 1.18 -5.18
CA ILE A 121 6.34 1.39 -4.69
C ILE A 121 7.26 0.25 -5.12
N GLU A 122 6.81 -0.99 -5.05
CA GLU A 122 7.57 -2.16 -5.52
C GLU A 122 7.94 -2.03 -7.00
N HIS A 123 6.97 -1.66 -7.85
CA HIS A 123 7.21 -1.44 -9.27
C HIS A 123 8.24 -0.31 -9.52
N GLU A 124 8.15 0.80 -8.78
CA GLU A 124 9.11 1.91 -8.87
C GLU A 124 10.52 1.48 -8.46
N ILE A 125 10.64 0.69 -7.38
CA ILE A 125 11.91 0.14 -6.91
C ILE A 125 12.53 -0.76 -7.99
N ASP A 126 11.75 -1.66 -8.58
CA ASP A 126 12.21 -2.56 -9.63
C ASP A 126 12.70 -1.79 -10.86
N SER A 127 11.98 -0.73 -11.25
CA SER A 127 12.36 0.17 -12.35
C SER A 127 13.70 0.87 -12.07
N ILE A 128 13.88 1.42 -10.88
CA ILE A 128 15.13 2.07 -10.46
C ILE A 128 16.28 1.07 -10.43
N GLN A 129 16.09 -0.12 -9.87
CA GLN A 129 17.10 -1.17 -9.81
C GLN A 129 17.52 -1.63 -11.23
N HIS A 130 16.55 -1.77 -12.12
CA HIS A 130 16.81 -2.07 -13.53
C HIS A 130 17.68 -0.97 -14.16
N GLY A 131 17.33 0.31 -13.98
CA GLY A 131 18.09 1.44 -14.48
C GLY A 131 19.53 1.48 -13.96
N ILE A 132 19.75 1.23 -12.68
CA ILE A 132 21.10 1.14 -12.08
C ILE A 132 21.89 0.00 -12.71
N SER A 133 21.29 -1.20 -12.81
CA SER A 133 21.94 -2.38 -13.39
C SER A 133 22.38 -2.15 -14.83
N VAL A 134 21.53 -1.51 -15.65
CA VAL A 134 21.86 -1.17 -17.05
C VAL A 134 23.01 -0.16 -17.11
N ARG A 135 23.00 0.89 -16.30
CA ARG A 135 24.08 1.89 -16.23
C ARG A 135 25.41 1.26 -15.85
N ASP A 136 25.43 0.35 -14.89
CA ASP A 136 26.64 -0.35 -14.46
C ASP A 136 27.18 -1.27 -15.56
N LYS A 137 26.32 -1.98 -16.28
CA LYS A 137 26.71 -2.80 -17.44
C LYS A 137 27.28 -1.93 -18.56
N VAL A 138 26.66 -0.81 -18.88
CA VAL A 138 27.16 0.15 -19.88
C VAL A 138 28.55 0.66 -19.49
N LYS A 139 28.75 1.10 -18.26
CA LYS A 139 30.08 1.53 -17.76
C LYS A 139 31.12 0.43 -17.88
N THR A 140 30.76 -0.81 -17.56
CA THR A 140 31.66 -1.96 -17.68
C THR A 140 32.09 -2.17 -19.13
N VAL A 141 31.13 -2.13 -20.07
CA VAL A 141 31.44 -2.25 -21.51
C VAL A 141 32.33 -1.11 -21.99
N LEU A 142 32.03 0.13 -21.61
CA LEU A 142 32.83 1.31 -21.97
C LEU A 142 34.25 1.22 -21.41
N ASN A 143 34.43 0.82 -20.17
CA ASN A 143 35.76 0.68 -19.55
C ASN A 143 36.58 -0.42 -20.23
N ASN A 144 35.97 -1.57 -20.51
CA ASN A 144 36.62 -2.66 -21.23
C ASN A 144 37.02 -2.23 -22.64
N TRP A 145 36.17 -1.46 -23.32
CA TRP A 145 36.45 -0.95 -24.64
C TRP A 145 37.58 0.10 -24.63
N LYS A 146 37.62 1.00 -23.63
CA LYS A 146 38.73 1.99 -23.49
C LYS A 146 40.12 1.34 -23.48
N VAL A 147 40.27 0.24 -22.74
CA VAL A 147 41.56 -0.45 -22.58
C VAL A 147 41.83 -1.41 -23.72
N SER A 148 40.86 -1.74 -24.56
CA SER A 148 41.07 -2.63 -25.71
C SER A 148 41.93 -1.96 -26.77
N ASN A 149 42.91 -2.67 -27.29
CA ASN A 149 43.75 -2.18 -28.41
C ASN A 149 43.31 -2.87 -29.71
N ILE A 150 42.32 -2.23 -30.39
CA ILE A 150 41.79 -2.71 -31.67
C ILE A 150 42.39 -1.84 -32.77
N PRO A 151 43.16 -2.38 -33.73
CA PRO A 151 43.80 -1.60 -34.80
C PRO A 151 42.78 -1.25 -35.90
N MET A 152 41.80 -0.42 -35.57
CA MET A 152 40.72 0.03 -36.48
C MET A 152 40.49 1.51 -36.29
N SER A 153 39.89 2.13 -37.31
CA SER A 153 39.47 3.52 -37.26
C SER A 153 38.46 3.82 -36.13
N VAL A 154 38.36 5.07 -35.74
CA VAL A 154 37.44 5.56 -34.71
C VAL A 154 36.01 5.11 -35.01
N TYR A 155 35.58 5.27 -36.28
CA TYR A 155 34.23 4.88 -36.70
C TYR A 155 33.96 3.37 -36.53
N SER A 156 34.89 2.54 -37.02
CA SER A 156 34.81 1.07 -36.91
C SER A 156 34.73 0.60 -35.47
N GLN A 157 35.57 1.20 -34.60
CA GLN A 157 35.57 0.91 -33.18
C GLN A 157 34.28 1.35 -32.47
N LEU A 158 33.70 2.49 -32.87
CA LEU A 158 32.40 2.93 -32.37
C LEU A 158 31.28 1.95 -32.74
N LEU A 159 31.24 1.45 -33.96
CA LEU A 159 30.26 0.45 -34.39
C LEU A 159 30.36 -0.82 -33.55
N LEU A 160 31.57 -1.30 -33.29
CA LEU A 160 31.77 -2.47 -32.43
C LEU A 160 31.39 -2.20 -30.97
N LEU A 161 31.65 -0.98 -30.47
CA LEU A 161 31.20 -0.57 -29.13
C LEU A 161 29.69 -0.61 -29.02
N LEU A 162 28.97 -0.01 -29.98
CA LEU A 162 27.52 0.03 -29.96
C LEU A 162 26.90 -1.36 -30.07
N ALA A 163 27.47 -2.24 -30.89
CA ALA A 163 27.09 -3.63 -30.97
C ALA A 163 27.23 -4.36 -29.62
N ASN A 164 28.31 -4.08 -28.88
CA ASN A 164 28.50 -4.64 -27.54
C ASN A 164 27.55 -4.01 -26.50
N LEU A 165 27.23 -2.73 -26.64
CA LEU A 165 26.28 -2.07 -25.75
C LEU A 165 24.88 -2.65 -25.85
N LYS A 166 24.46 -3.16 -27.01
CA LYS A 166 23.15 -3.83 -27.18
C LYS A 166 22.92 -4.96 -26.17
N TRP A 167 23.95 -5.68 -25.80
CA TRP A 167 23.84 -6.74 -24.80
C TRP A 167 23.60 -6.23 -23.36
N THR A 168 23.69 -4.93 -23.14
CA THR A 168 23.36 -4.32 -21.83
C THR A 168 21.89 -4.00 -21.66
N ALA A 169 21.08 -4.17 -22.70
CA ALA A 169 19.68 -3.78 -22.76
C ALA A 169 19.44 -2.26 -22.58
N TYR A 170 20.44 -1.41 -22.92
CA TYR A 170 20.34 0.04 -22.78
C TYR A 170 19.20 0.64 -23.62
N GLU A 171 18.82 -0.01 -24.70
CA GLU A 171 17.73 0.42 -25.60
C GLU A 171 16.39 0.51 -24.87
N SER A 172 16.16 -0.34 -23.87
CA SER A 172 14.94 -0.30 -23.06
C SER A 172 14.78 1.01 -22.29
N LEU A 173 15.90 1.65 -21.92
CA LEU A 173 15.91 2.94 -21.21
C LEU A 173 16.01 4.14 -22.16
N LEU A 174 16.61 4.01 -23.35
CA LEU A 174 16.76 5.11 -24.30
C LEU A 174 15.43 5.75 -24.69
N ASN A 175 14.40 4.95 -24.85
CA ASN A 175 13.08 5.39 -25.29
C ASN A 175 12.19 5.90 -24.13
N GLN A 176 12.58 5.63 -22.89
CA GLN A 176 11.79 5.93 -21.69
C GLN A 176 12.37 7.08 -20.86
N ASP A 177 13.69 7.30 -20.93
CA ASP A 177 14.43 8.23 -20.06
C ASP A 177 15.37 9.12 -20.88
N GLU A 178 14.96 10.37 -21.13
CA GLU A 178 15.78 11.38 -21.82
C GLU A 178 17.06 11.74 -21.05
N ASP A 179 17.07 11.63 -19.73
CA ASP A 179 18.27 11.85 -18.92
C ASP A 179 19.25 10.69 -19.08
N PHE A 180 18.73 9.47 -19.23
CA PHE A 180 19.58 8.31 -19.56
C PHE A 180 20.19 8.46 -20.95
N LYS A 181 19.43 8.91 -21.95
CA LYS A 181 19.92 9.16 -23.31
C LYS A 181 21.07 10.17 -23.31
N ARG A 182 20.89 11.30 -22.65
CA ARG A 182 21.94 12.34 -22.53
C ARG A 182 23.17 11.80 -21.78
N TRP A 183 22.96 11.02 -20.74
CA TRP A 183 24.02 10.41 -19.97
C TRP A 183 24.86 9.44 -20.83
N ILE A 184 24.23 8.50 -21.55
CA ILE A 184 24.98 7.52 -22.37
C ILE A 184 25.72 8.18 -23.53
N GLN A 185 25.14 9.20 -24.17
CA GLN A 185 25.81 10.01 -25.20
C GLN A 185 27.08 10.66 -24.64
N SER A 186 26.99 11.27 -23.46
CA SER A 186 28.12 11.90 -22.78
C SER A 186 29.20 10.87 -22.42
N GLU A 187 28.81 9.72 -21.87
CA GLU A 187 29.77 8.66 -21.49
C GLU A 187 30.49 8.08 -22.70
N ILE A 188 29.82 7.84 -23.81
CA ILE A 188 30.41 7.36 -25.05
C ILE A 188 31.38 8.42 -25.58
N LEU A 189 31.00 9.68 -25.61
CA LEU A 189 31.83 10.76 -26.09
C LEU A 189 33.12 10.91 -25.25
N VAL A 190 32.98 10.90 -23.93
CA VAL A 190 34.12 10.91 -22.99
C VAL A 190 35.03 9.69 -23.23
N ALA A 191 34.42 8.51 -23.37
CA ALA A 191 35.17 7.28 -23.62
C ALA A 191 35.98 7.34 -24.94
N CYS A 192 35.40 7.92 -25.99
CA CYS A 192 36.07 8.15 -27.27
C CYS A 192 37.21 9.14 -27.14
N CYS A 193 36.96 10.30 -26.52
CA CYS A 193 37.99 11.33 -26.33
C CYS A 193 39.19 10.78 -25.52
N ASP A 194 38.94 10.04 -24.48
CA ASP A 194 39.95 9.40 -23.66
C ASP A 194 40.74 8.36 -24.45
N LYS A 195 40.05 7.47 -25.20
CA LYS A 195 40.69 6.37 -25.93
C LYS A 195 41.55 6.86 -27.10
N PHE A 196 41.04 7.82 -27.87
CA PHE A 196 41.67 8.29 -29.07
C PHE A 196 42.52 9.56 -28.87
N GLN A 197 42.53 10.09 -27.63
CA GLN A 197 43.25 11.34 -27.29
C GLN A 197 42.84 12.50 -28.23
N CYS A 198 41.51 12.60 -28.49
CA CYS A 198 40.93 13.55 -29.42
C CYS A 198 39.89 14.45 -28.72
N HIS A 199 39.40 15.45 -29.42
CA HIS A 199 38.34 16.35 -28.95
C HIS A 199 36.99 15.98 -29.56
N ALA A 200 35.90 16.31 -28.87
CA ALA A 200 34.52 16.05 -29.32
C ALA A 200 34.22 16.63 -30.72
N ALA A 201 34.80 17.79 -31.03
CA ALA A 201 34.62 18.46 -32.32
C ALA A 201 35.56 17.90 -33.41
N GLU A 202 36.42 16.93 -33.11
CA GLU A 202 37.35 16.38 -34.10
C GLU A 202 36.59 15.65 -35.20
N LEU A 203 37.11 15.85 -36.44
CA LEU A 203 36.47 15.30 -37.63
C LEU A 203 36.91 13.88 -37.90
N VAL A 204 35.95 12.96 -37.92
CA VAL A 204 36.16 11.54 -38.26
C VAL A 204 35.97 11.36 -39.75
N PRO A 205 37.02 10.86 -40.49
CA PRO A 205 36.91 10.64 -41.95
C PRO A 205 36.13 9.34 -42.23
N MET A 206 34.86 9.46 -42.52
CA MET A 206 33.95 8.34 -42.78
C MET A 206 34.35 7.48 -43.99
N ASN A 207 34.78 8.15 -45.10
CA ASN A 207 35.18 7.42 -46.30
C ASN A 207 36.41 6.54 -46.07
N LEU A 208 37.39 6.99 -45.29
CA LEU A 208 38.54 6.18 -44.96
C LEU A 208 38.15 5.00 -44.07
N ALA A 209 37.30 5.24 -43.11
CA ALA A 209 36.81 4.19 -42.21
C ALA A 209 36.02 3.10 -42.95
N ILE A 210 35.16 3.47 -43.91
CA ILE A 210 34.42 2.52 -44.73
C ILE A 210 35.36 1.73 -45.67
N ASN A 211 36.37 2.36 -46.27
CA ASN A 211 37.37 1.65 -47.04
C ASN A 211 38.15 0.66 -46.19
N GLU A 212 38.50 1.06 -44.97
CA GLU A 212 39.15 0.17 -44.01
C GLU A 212 38.29 -1.07 -43.73
N LEU A 213 37.01 -0.87 -43.47
CA LEU A 213 36.03 -1.96 -43.22
C LEU A 213 35.94 -2.92 -44.42
N LYS A 214 35.93 -2.39 -45.66
CA LYS A 214 35.94 -3.21 -46.90
C LYS A 214 37.19 -4.05 -47.05
N ASN A 215 38.34 -3.60 -46.52
CA ASN A 215 39.61 -4.27 -46.62
C ASN A 215 39.91 -5.23 -45.45
N GLN A 216 39.02 -5.35 -44.47
CA GLN A 216 39.12 -6.30 -43.37
C GLN A 216 38.91 -7.76 -43.85
N SER A 217 39.31 -8.72 -43.03
CA SER A 217 39.02 -10.13 -43.28
C SER A 217 37.50 -10.36 -43.39
N ARG A 218 37.11 -11.36 -44.16
CA ARG A 218 35.68 -11.68 -44.40
C ARG A 218 34.92 -11.89 -43.08
N GLU A 219 35.58 -12.56 -42.10
CA GLU A 219 34.98 -12.82 -40.78
C GLU A 219 34.70 -11.53 -40.02
N VAL A 220 35.62 -10.55 -40.07
CA VAL A 220 35.43 -9.23 -39.44
C VAL A 220 34.36 -8.43 -40.16
N GLN A 221 34.33 -8.45 -41.51
CA GLN A 221 33.27 -7.80 -42.28
C GLN A 221 31.88 -8.36 -41.96
N ASP A 222 31.77 -9.68 -41.85
CA ASP A 222 30.47 -10.31 -41.55
C ASP A 222 30.04 -10.02 -40.10
N ALA A 223 30.94 -9.99 -39.15
CA ALA A 223 30.65 -9.55 -37.78
C ALA A 223 30.17 -8.10 -37.71
N ILE A 224 30.81 -7.19 -38.48
CA ILE A 224 30.42 -5.79 -38.55
C ILE A 224 29.07 -5.61 -39.26
N LYS A 225 28.83 -6.32 -40.34
CA LYS A 225 27.53 -6.30 -41.04
C LYS A 225 26.40 -6.74 -40.13
N LEU A 226 26.62 -7.80 -39.33
CA LEU A 226 25.67 -8.28 -38.34
C LEU A 226 25.41 -7.24 -37.25
N SER A 227 26.45 -6.54 -36.82
CA SER A 227 26.35 -5.47 -35.86
C SER A 227 25.59 -4.26 -36.41
N LEU A 228 25.85 -3.89 -37.68
CA LEU A 228 25.15 -2.81 -38.36
C LEU A 228 23.65 -3.09 -38.59
N LEU A 229 23.29 -4.35 -38.91
CA LEU A 229 21.89 -4.79 -39.04
C LEU A 229 21.11 -4.60 -37.73
N ASN A 230 21.81 -4.78 -36.62
CA ASN A 230 21.21 -4.63 -35.31
C ASN A 230 21.13 -3.17 -34.85
N LEU A 231 21.84 -2.22 -35.48
CA LEU A 231 21.78 -0.79 -35.22
C LEU A 231 20.70 -0.18 -36.12
N ASN A 232 19.54 0.11 -35.57
CA ASN A 232 18.41 0.64 -36.32
C ASN A 232 18.53 2.16 -36.52
N ASN A 233 19.61 2.63 -37.14
CA ASN A 233 19.83 4.03 -37.45
C ASN A 233 20.29 4.26 -38.89
N GLU A 234 20.12 5.49 -39.36
CA GLU A 234 20.38 5.83 -40.77
C GLU A 234 21.85 5.63 -41.19
N ILE A 235 22.81 6.04 -40.35
CA ILE A 235 24.24 5.91 -40.68
C ILE A 235 24.64 4.42 -40.74
N ALA A 236 24.20 3.61 -39.79
CA ALA A 236 24.47 2.18 -39.81
C ALA A 236 23.86 1.51 -41.02
N THR A 237 22.61 1.85 -41.37
CA THR A 237 21.91 1.36 -42.57
C THR A 237 22.63 1.75 -43.86
N GLN A 238 23.02 3.02 -44.00
CA GLN A 238 23.78 3.49 -45.17
C GLN A 238 25.13 2.77 -45.28
N THR A 239 25.86 2.65 -44.16
CA THR A 239 27.15 1.94 -44.13
C THR A 239 27.00 0.46 -44.50
N TYR A 240 25.97 -0.21 -43.99
CA TYR A 240 25.64 -1.59 -44.30
C TYR A 240 25.42 -1.77 -45.81
N ARG A 241 24.58 -0.90 -46.44
CA ARG A 241 24.32 -0.93 -47.88
C ARG A 241 25.53 -0.66 -48.73
N VAL A 242 26.45 0.22 -48.27
CA VAL A 242 27.75 0.44 -48.95
C VAL A 242 28.66 -0.77 -48.81
N LEU A 243 28.68 -1.48 -47.70
CA LEU A 243 29.45 -2.72 -47.52
C LEU A 243 28.89 -3.88 -48.35
N LEU A 244 27.58 -3.86 -48.65
CA LEU A 244 26.96 -4.81 -49.56
C LEU A 244 27.20 -4.48 -51.05
N GLY A 245 27.66 -3.24 -51.34
CA GLY A 245 27.80 -2.76 -52.74
C GLY A 245 26.51 -2.22 -53.35
N GLU A 246 25.47 -2.05 -52.55
CA GLU A 246 24.14 -1.57 -53.00
C GLU A 246 24.11 -0.04 -53.11
N LEU A 247 24.92 0.68 -52.33
CA LEU A 247 25.06 2.14 -52.37
C LEU A 247 26.47 2.57 -52.70
N ASN A 248 26.55 3.69 -53.42
CA ASN A 248 27.83 4.33 -53.63
C ASN A 248 28.31 5.02 -52.34
N GLN A 249 29.59 4.90 -52.01
CA GLN A 249 30.22 5.52 -50.87
C GLN A 249 30.09 7.06 -50.85
N ALA A 250 29.93 7.68 -52.03
CA ALA A 250 29.69 9.12 -52.15
C ALA A 250 28.37 9.61 -51.51
N ASN A 251 27.45 8.69 -51.16
CA ASN A 251 26.20 9.03 -50.51
C ASN A 251 26.36 9.20 -48.96
N ILE A 252 27.54 8.84 -48.41
CA ILE A 252 27.84 9.05 -47.01
C ILE A 252 28.65 10.34 -46.84
N SER A 253 28.34 11.11 -45.81
CA SER A 253 29.12 12.31 -45.49
C SER A 253 30.59 11.96 -45.38
N PRO A 254 31.48 12.65 -46.10
CA PRO A 254 32.91 12.29 -46.13
C PRO A 254 33.61 12.45 -44.78
N VAL A 255 33.16 13.39 -43.98
CA VAL A 255 33.63 13.69 -42.63
C VAL A 255 32.50 14.07 -41.70
N MET A 256 32.58 13.73 -40.44
CA MET A 256 31.63 14.06 -39.41
C MET A 256 32.35 14.33 -38.09
N SER A 257 31.88 15.27 -37.27
CA SER A 257 32.42 15.45 -35.94
C SER A 257 32.11 14.23 -35.06
N LEU A 258 33.02 13.90 -34.16
CA LEU A 258 32.86 12.77 -33.23
C LEU A 258 31.56 12.89 -32.40
N GLU A 259 31.24 14.09 -31.94
CA GLU A 259 30.00 14.38 -31.20
C GLU A 259 28.76 14.05 -32.03
N ARG A 260 28.72 14.56 -33.28
CA ARG A 260 27.56 14.30 -34.19
C ARG A 260 27.49 12.81 -34.53
N LEU A 261 28.60 12.15 -34.74
CA LEU A 261 28.66 10.72 -35.03
C LEU A 261 28.13 9.90 -33.87
N ALA A 262 28.59 10.18 -32.65
CA ALA A 262 28.11 9.48 -31.44
C ALA A 262 26.61 9.72 -31.22
N SER A 263 26.12 10.95 -31.43
CA SER A 263 24.68 11.26 -31.31
C SER A 263 23.85 10.50 -32.34
N GLN A 264 24.21 10.58 -33.63
CA GLN A 264 23.46 9.95 -34.71
C GLN A 264 23.47 8.41 -34.66
N LEU A 265 24.55 7.82 -34.14
CA LEU A 265 24.63 6.36 -33.96
C LEU A 265 23.72 5.86 -32.82
N LEU A 266 23.39 6.73 -31.86
CA LEU A 266 22.44 6.42 -30.77
C LEU A 266 21.00 6.81 -31.10
N GLU A 267 20.76 7.61 -32.13
CA GLU A 267 19.41 7.95 -32.60
C GLU A 267 18.81 6.75 -33.34
N GLU A 268 17.96 6.01 -32.67
CA GLU A 268 17.15 4.97 -33.32
C GLU A 268 16.10 5.64 -34.21
N GLN A 269 15.97 5.17 -35.45
CA GLN A 269 14.80 5.47 -36.25
C GLN A 269 13.58 4.81 -35.60
N VAL A 270 12.67 5.63 -35.09
CA VAL A 270 11.33 5.18 -34.72
C VAL A 270 10.65 4.75 -36.03
N VAL A 271 10.54 3.45 -36.25
CA VAL A 271 9.75 2.86 -37.34
C VAL A 271 8.28 2.89 -36.99
#